data_d45461d9fb60eb56c04748f3845a4b2d
#
_entry.id   d45461d9fb60eb56c04748f3845a4b2d
#
_cell.length_a   1.000
_cell.length_b   1.000
_cell.length_c   1.000
_cell.angle_alpha   90.00
_cell.angle_beta   90.00
_cell.angle_gamma   90.00
#
_symmetry.space_group_name_H-M   'P 1'
#
loop_
_entity.id
_entity.type
_entity.pdbx_description
1 polymer ?
#
loop_
_entity_poly.entity_id
_entity_poly.type
_entity_poly.pdbx_seq_one_letter_code
_entity_poly.pdbx_strand_id
1 'polypeptide(L)'
;MVEEEVIGMKIEEFLSINNIDELKGDLALLKKVPYWTAGIGKYLVVGFPFSATIDLSKLKDTGLDVTYNGDHVEVGPLAQALTFDSMVKSLHNKYGPSPLLREISRIKVACKLLSELTDFDGETDGYEILGSGIGMIESIRGSLLHKVSIKDDKVNDYAIIQPTSFNASPGGALEYAVKGIPVKDPKTPGRFPWL
;
A
#
# COMPACT_ATOMS: atom_id res chain seq x y z
N MET A 1 -1.84 23.80 4.52
CA MET A 1 -0.59 23.25 3.93
C MET A 1 -0.88 22.08 3.00
N VAL A 2 -1.32 20.88 3.47
CA VAL A 2 -1.59 19.74 2.55
C VAL A 2 -2.72 20.08 1.55
N GLU A 3 -3.81 20.68 2.02
CA GLU A 3 -4.94 21.05 1.17
C GLU A 3 -4.58 22.09 0.11
N GLU A 4 -3.82 23.09 0.45
CA GLU A 4 -3.48 24.20 -0.44
C GLU A 4 -2.29 23.89 -1.35
N GLU A 5 -1.23 23.29 -0.80
CA GLU A 5 0.05 23.12 -1.50
C GLU A 5 0.14 21.80 -2.28
N VAL A 6 -0.56 20.74 -1.83
CA VAL A 6 -0.45 19.40 -2.44
C VAL A 6 -1.69 19.05 -3.23
N ILE A 7 -2.86 19.21 -2.63
CA ILE A 7 -4.12 18.71 -3.19
C ILE A 7 -4.82 19.79 -4.02
N GLY A 8 -4.69 21.06 -3.63
CA GLY A 8 -5.36 22.21 -4.26
C GLY A 8 -6.88 22.25 -4.01
N MET A 9 -7.35 21.52 -3.00
CA MET A 9 -8.76 21.47 -2.58
C MET A 9 -8.86 20.94 -1.14
N LYS A 10 -10.07 20.95 -0.55
CA LYS A 10 -10.32 20.35 0.76
C LYS A 10 -10.09 18.83 0.76
N ILE A 11 -9.62 18.28 1.89
CA ILE A 11 -9.38 16.82 2.04
C ILE A 11 -10.68 16.05 1.79
N GLU A 12 -11.81 16.50 2.37
CA GLU A 12 -13.11 15.85 2.21
C GLU A 12 -13.57 15.87 0.75
N GLU A 13 -13.37 17.00 0.05
CA GLU A 13 -13.67 17.11 -1.39
C GLU A 13 -12.81 16.12 -2.19
N PHE A 14 -11.50 16.07 -1.92
CA PHE A 14 -10.61 15.15 -2.62
C PHE A 14 -10.95 13.69 -2.35
N LEU A 15 -11.30 13.32 -1.12
CA LEU A 15 -11.71 11.96 -0.78
C LEU A 15 -13.03 11.56 -1.46
N SER A 16 -13.92 12.52 -1.75
CA SER A 16 -15.19 12.29 -2.44
C SER A 16 -15.08 12.16 -3.96
N ILE A 17 -13.95 12.53 -4.57
CA ILE A 17 -13.73 12.43 -6.02
C ILE A 17 -13.78 10.98 -6.46
N ASN A 18 -14.63 10.70 -7.46
CA ASN A 18 -14.84 9.37 -8.03
C ASN A 18 -14.28 9.20 -9.45
N ASN A 19 -13.87 10.31 -10.09
CA ASN A 19 -13.35 10.32 -11.44
C ASN A 19 -12.03 11.10 -11.50
N ILE A 20 -11.04 10.53 -12.19
CA ILE A 20 -9.72 11.17 -12.39
C ILE A 20 -9.83 12.55 -13.08
N ASP A 21 -10.86 12.77 -13.89
CA ASP A 21 -11.09 14.03 -14.59
C ASP A 21 -11.42 15.20 -13.65
N GLU A 22 -11.88 14.90 -12.44
CA GLU A 22 -12.18 15.89 -11.40
C GLU A 22 -10.93 16.40 -10.66
N LEU A 23 -9.77 15.75 -10.83
CA LEU A 23 -8.51 16.20 -10.22
C LEU A 23 -8.14 17.61 -10.70
N LYS A 24 -7.81 18.50 -9.76
CA LYS A 24 -7.46 19.91 -9.98
C LYS A 24 -6.01 20.19 -9.52
N GLY A 25 -5.55 21.42 -9.74
CA GLY A 25 -4.23 21.84 -9.30
C GLY A 25 -3.13 20.96 -9.86
N ASP A 26 -2.09 20.72 -9.05
CA ASP A 26 -0.94 19.90 -9.44
C ASP A 26 -1.31 18.44 -9.64
N LEU A 27 -2.35 17.95 -8.97
CA LEU A 27 -2.86 16.59 -9.17
C LEU A 27 -3.43 16.36 -10.58
N ALA A 28 -3.85 17.43 -11.27
CA ALA A 28 -4.24 17.30 -12.68
C ALA A 28 -3.12 16.85 -13.60
N LEU A 29 -1.85 17.01 -13.19
CA LEU A 29 -0.70 16.50 -13.92
C LEU A 29 -0.67 14.98 -13.99
N LEU A 30 -1.26 14.30 -13.01
CA LEU A 30 -1.37 12.84 -13.00
C LEU A 30 -2.17 12.31 -14.21
N LYS A 31 -3.10 13.11 -14.75
CA LYS A 31 -3.84 12.75 -15.98
C LYS A 31 -2.94 12.58 -17.21
N LYS A 32 -1.73 13.17 -17.17
CA LYS A 32 -0.75 13.11 -18.26
C LYS A 32 0.23 11.96 -18.11
N VAL A 33 0.20 11.26 -16.98
CA VAL A 33 1.08 10.11 -16.74
C VAL A 33 0.70 8.99 -17.71
N PRO A 34 1.64 8.47 -18.52
CA PRO A 34 1.36 7.35 -19.40
C PRO A 34 0.86 6.17 -18.58
N TYR A 35 -0.20 5.56 -19.06
CA TYR A 35 -0.83 4.47 -18.37
C TYR A 35 -0.33 3.12 -18.91
N TRP A 36 0.20 2.27 -18.04
CA TRP A 36 0.51 0.88 -18.33
C TRP A 36 0.22 0.01 -17.12
N THR A 37 -0.22 -1.20 -17.37
CA THR A 37 -0.41 -2.19 -16.31
C THR A 37 0.95 -2.67 -15.82
N ALA A 38 1.19 -2.55 -14.52
CA ALA A 38 2.44 -2.95 -13.88
C ALA A 38 2.18 -3.42 -12.45
N GLY A 39 2.19 -4.73 -12.24
CA GLY A 39 1.96 -5.32 -10.92
C GLY A 39 1.36 -6.72 -11.01
N ILE A 40 1.14 -7.34 -9.87
CA ILE A 40 0.65 -8.71 -9.75
C ILE A 40 -0.88 -8.81 -9.61
N GLY A 41 -1.56 -7.70 -9.33
CA GLY A 41 -3.03 -7.66 -9.20
C GLY A 41 -3.60 -8.39 -7.99
N LYS A 42 -2.76 -8.78 -7.02
CA LYS A 42 -3.15 -9.43 -5.77
C LYS A 42 -2.66 -8.58 -4.61
N TYR A 43 -3.54 -8.33 -3.65
CA TYR A 43 -3.32 -7.34 -2.59
C TYR A 43 -3.58 -7.93 -1.23
N LEU A 44 -2.84 -7.44 -0.22
CA LEU A 44 -3.03 -7.80 1.17
C LEU A 44 -2.98 -6.53 2.04
N VAL A 45 -3.93 -6.42 2.94
CA VAL A 45 -3.97 -5.44 4.03
C VAL A 45 -4.21 -6.23 5.30
N VAL A 46 -3.38 -6.03 6.31
CA VAL A 46 -3.36 -6.95 7.45
C VAL A 46 -3.83 -6.35 8.77
N GLY A 47 -3.97 -5.04 8.89
CA GLY A 47 -4.28 -4.50 10.20
C GLY A 47 -4.72 -3.05 10.22
N PHE A 48 -4.71 -2.50 11.43
CA PHE A 48 -5.08 -1.11 11.71
C PHE A 48 -4.22 -0.11 10.89
N PRO A 49 -4.79 0.98 10.39
CA PRO A 49 -6.19 1.43 10.49
C PRO A 49 -7.12 0.86 9.41
N PHE A 50 -6.61 0.08 8.50
CA PHE A 50 -7.37 -0.53 7.40
C PHE A 50 -7.65 -1.99 7.74
N SER A 51 -8.58 -2.24 8.65
CA SER A 51 -8.88 -3.59 9.12
C SER A 51 -9.25 -4.54 7.99
N ALA A 52 -8.55 -5.66 7.92
CA ALA A 52 -8.86 -6.80 7.08
C ALA A 52 -8.67 -8.07 7.89
N THR A 53 -9.50 -9.06 7.66
CA THR A 53 -9.33 -10.36 8.30
C THR A 53 -8.22 -11.11 7.58
N ILE A 54 -7.12 -11.40 8.28
CA ILE A 54 -6.02 -12.21 7.78
C ILE A 54 -6.03 -13.59 8.42
N ASP A 55 -5.85 -14.62 7.61
CA ASP A 55 -5.59 -15.99 8.06
C ASP A 55 -4.08 -16.24 8.04
N LEU A 56 -3.46 -16.15 9.19
CA LEU A 56 -2.00 -16.31 9.33
C LEU A 56 -1.49 -17.69 8.89
N SER A 57 -2.34 -18.72 8.86
CA SER A 57 -1.93 -20.05 8.37
C SER A 57 -1.59 -20.06 6.89
N LYS A 58 -2.09 -19.06 6.15
CA LYS A 58 -1.83 -18.86 4.72
C LYS A 58 -0.59 -18.04 4.42
N LEU A 59 -0.02 -17.40 5.44
CA LEU A 59 1.20 -16.61 5.31
C LEU A 59 2.41 -17.54 5.38
N LYS A 60 3.25 -17.50 4.35
CA LYS A 60 4.54 -18.19 4.31
C LYS A 60 5.66 -17.18 4.15
N ASP A 61 6.66 -17.27 5.00
CA ASP A 61 7.86 -16.46 4.97
C ASP A 61 9.06 -17.41 5.04
N THR A 62 9.90 -17.37 4.02
CA THR A 62 11.17 -18.12 3.95
C THR A 62 12.37 -17.19 4.13
N GLY A 63 12.15 -15.95 4.58
CA GLY A 63 13.17 -14.91 4.74
C GLY A 63 13.47 -14.13 3.45
N LEU A 64 13.45 -14.79 2.30
CA LEU A 64 13.68 -14.16 0.98
C LEU A 64 12.40 -14.10 0.13
N ASP A 65 11.41 -14.87 0.49
CA ASP A 65 10.17 -15.01 -0.26
C ASP A 65 8.97 -15.02 0.70
N VAL A 66 8.07 -14.08 0.51
CA VAL A 66 6.86 -13.95 1.31
C VAL A 66 5.65 -14.11 0.40
N THR A 67 4.80 -15.10 0.74
CA THR A 67 3.57 -15.37 0.00
C THR A 67 2.38 -15.46 0.93
N TYR A 68 1.20 -15.13 0.42
CA TYR A 68 -0.08 -15.30 1.09
C TYR A 68 -0.99 -16.19 0.25
N ASN A 69 -1.48 -17.26 0.84
CA ASN A 69 -2.28 -18.29 0.15
C ASN A 69 -1.59 -18.87 -1.10
N GLY A 70 -0.26 -18.95 -1.07
CA GLY A 70 0.57 -19.46 -2.18
C GLY A 70 0.88 -18.44 -3.27
N ASP A 71 0.40 -17.20 -3.15
CA ASP A 71 0.61 -16.12 -4.12
C ASP A 71 1.48 -15.01 -3.55
N HIS A 72 2.26 -14.36 -4.40
CA HIS A 72 2.83 -13.05 -4.07
C HIS A 72 1.72 -12.01 -4.02
N VAL A 73 1.79 -11.12 -3.04
CA VAL A 73 0.81 -10.06 -2.82
C VAL A 73 1.51 -8.70 -2.72
N GLU A 74 0.87 -7.67 -3.23
CA GLU A 74 1.28 -6.29 -3.03
C GLU A 74 0.67 -5.75 -1.74
N VAL A 75 1.48 -5.12 -0.91
CA VAL A 75 1.04 -4.39 0.29
C VAL A 75 1.38 -2.91 0.13
N GLY A 76 0.66 -2.05 0.84
CA GLY A 76 0.91 -0.61 0.83
C GLY A 76 -0.24 0.22 0.28
N PRO A 77 0.02 1.47 -0.10
CA PRO A 77 -1.03 2.43 -0.39
C PRO A 77 -2.06 1.99 -1.42
N LEU A 78 -1.66 1.27 -2.48
CA LEU A 78 -2.61 0.76 -3.46
C LEU A 78 -3.54 -0.28 -2.84
N ALA A 79 -2.99 -1.25 -2.11
CA ALA A 79 -3.78 -2.25 -1.38
C ALA A 79 -4.74 -1.57 -0.39
N GLN A 80 -4.24 -0.61 0.39
CA GLN A 80 -5.02 0.15 1.37
C GLN A 80 -6.15 0.95 0.71
N ALA A 81 -5.85 1.74 -0.34
CA ALA A 81 -6.85 2.54 -1.04
C ALA A 81 -7.94 1.69 -1.71
N LEU A 82 -7.60 0.50 -2.18
CA LEU A 82 -8.58 -0.46 -2.70
C LEU A 82 -9.61 -0.92 -1.66
N THR A 83 -9.37 -0.71 -0.36
CA THR A 83 -10.38 -1.04 0.67
C THR A 83 -11.50 0.00 0.75
N PHE A 84 -11.19 1.28 0.56
CA PHE A 84 -12.13 2.38 0.82
C PHE A 84 -12.44 3.30 -0.37
N ASP A 85 -11.49 3.50 -1.32
CA ASP A 85 -11.62 4.54 -2.35
C ASP A 85 -12.28 4.01 -3.63
N SER A 86 -13.37 4.64 -4.05
CA SER A 86 -14.16 4.23 -5.23
C SER A 86 -13.49 4.59 -6.55
N MET A 87 -12.77 5.72 -6.62
CA MET A 87 -12.02 6.11 -7.82
C MET A 87 -10.88 5.13 -8.08
N VAL A 88 -10.10 4.79 -7.04
CA VAL A 88 -9.02 3.81 -7.14
C VAL A 88 -9.55 2.44 -7.58
N LYS A 89 -10.66 1.97 -6.99
CA LYS A 89 -11.33 0.74 -7.41
C LYS A 89 -11.73 0.76 -8.88
N SER A 90 -12.37 1.86 -9.33
CA SER A 90 -12.83 2.00 -10.70
C SER A 90 -11.68 2.00 -11.70
N LEU A 91 -10.62 2.76 -11.43
CA LEU A 91 -9.43 2.80 -12.27
C LEU A 91 -8.69 1.46 -12.29
N HIS A 92 -8.60 0.80 -11.14
CA HIS A 92 -7.99 -0.53 -11.04
C HIS A 92 -8.76 -1.58 -11.86
N ASN A 93 -10.09 -1.60 -11.76
CA ASN A 93 -10.93 -2.53 -12.52
C ASN A 93 -10.81 -2.30 -14.02
N LYS A 94 -10.65 -1.04 -14.45
CA LYS A 94 -10.55 -0.68 -15.87
C LYS A 94 -9.17 -0.98 -16.46
N TYR A 95 -8.12 -0.78 -15.67
CA TYR A 95 -6.75 -0.70 -16.18
C TYR A 95 -5.77 -1.65 -15.48
N GLY A 96 -6.12 -2.22 -14.35
CA GLY A 96 -5.20 -3.01 -13.51
C GLY A 96 -4.26 -2.13 -12.67
N PRO A 97 -3.31 -2.75 -11.96
CA PRO A 97 -2.31 -2.03 -11.17
C PRO A 97 -1.40 -1.21 -12.07
N SER A 98 -1.06 -0.01 -11.62
CA SER A 98 -0.18 0.88 -12.39
C SER A 98 0.57 1.86 -11.49
N PRO A 99 1.66 2.48 -11.97
CA PRO A 99 2.33 3.56 -11.28
C PRO A 99 1.40 4.71 -10.93
N LEU A 100 0.56 5.14 -11.88
CA LEU A 100 -0.43 6.19 -11.65
C LEU A 100 -1.35 5.87 -10.46
N LEU A 101 -1.86 4.64 -10.39
CA LEU A 101 -2.72 4.22 -9.30
C LEU A 101 -2.00 4.22 -7.96
N ARG A 102 -0.73 3.83 -7.91
CA ARG A 102 0.05 3.87 -6.67
C ARG A 102 0.24 5.29 -6.18
N GLU A 103 0.50 6.26 -7.08
CA GLU A 103 0.63 7.67 -6.69
C GLU A 103 -0.69 8.25 -6.18
N ILE A 104 -1.80 8.04 -6.89
CA ILE A 104 -3.13 8.48 -6.43
C ILE A 104 -3.44 7.85 -5.07
N SER A 105 -3.17 6.55 -4.92
CA SER A 105 -3.44 5.82 -3.68
C SER A 105 -2.65 6.36 -2.50
N ARG A 106 -1.37 6.74 -2.68
CA ARG A 106 -0.56 7.36 -1.61
C ARG A 106 -1.22 8.62 -1.09
N ILE A 107 -1.70 9.47 -1.98
CA ILE A 107 -2.33 10.74 -1.61
C ILE A 107 -3.70 10.46 -0.94
N LYS A 108 -4.50 9.56 -1.51
CA LYS A 108 -5.81 9.17 -0.93
C LYS A 108 -5.66 8.59 0.47
N VAL A 109 -4.71 7.69 0.69
CA VAL A 109 -4.42 7.11 2.00
C VAL A 109 -3.95 8.17 2.99
N ALA A 110 -3.02 9.05 2.58
CA ALA A 110 -2.57 10.14 3.44
C ALA A 110 -3.72 11.08 3.84
N CYS A 111 -4.57 11.45 2.90
CA CYS A 111 -5.73 12.29 3.18
C CYS A 111 -6.74 11.61 4.11
N LYS A 112 -6.99 10.31 3.90
CA LYS A 112 -7.87 9.55 4.79
C LYS A 112 -7.33 9.53 6.22
N LEU A 113 -6.05 9.21 6.41
CA LEU A 113 -5.42 9.22 7.73
C LEU A 113 -5.45 10.61 8.37
N LEU A 114 -5.19 11.67 7.60
CA LEU A 114 -5.26 13.04 8.10
C LEU A 114 -6.70 13.44 8.52
N SER A 115 -7.72 13.02 7.77
CA SER A 115 -9.11 13.30 8.16
C SER A 115 -9.51 12.58 9.45
N GLU A 116 -8.97 11.39 9.70
CA GLU A 116 -9.25 10.62 10.91
C GLU A 116 -8.47 11.14 12.14
N LEU A 117 -7.32 11.79 11.93
CA LEU A 117 -6.55 12.41 13.03
C LEU A 117 -7.27 13.57 13.72
N THR A 118 -8.20 14.24 13.06
CA THR A 118 -8.97 15.33 13.67
C THR A 118 -9.93 14.84 14.76
N ASP A 119 -10.33 13.58 14.67
CA ASP A 119 -11.24 12.94 15.63
C ASP A 119 -10.51 12.03 16.63
N PHE A 120 -9.17 12.09 16.61
CA PHE A 120 -8.33 11.22 17.43
C PHE A 120 -8.31 11.72 18.88
N ASP A 121 -8.86 10.96 19.80
CA ASP A 121 -8.91 11.24 21.24
C ASP A 121 -7.64 10.82 22.01
N GLY A 122 -6.67 10.24 21.33
CA GLY A 122 -5.38 9.85 21.88
C GLY A 122 -5.33 8.49 22.56
N GLU A 123 -6.44 7.73 22.58
CA GLU A 123 -6.53 6.44 23.31
C GLU A 123 -6.67 5.22 22.37
N THR A 124 -6.35 5.31 21.10
CA THR A 124 -6.43 4.16 20.21
C THR A 124 -5.14 3.35 20.20
N ASP A 125 -5.25 2.07 20.49
CA ASP A 125 -4.18 1.11 20.24
C ASP A 125 -3.91 1.05 18.73
N GLY A 126 -2.81 1.62 18.29
CA GLY A 126 -2.41 1.73 16.88
C GLY A 126 -1.93 0.41 16.26
N TYR A 127 -2.32 -0.73 16.81
CA TYR A 127 -1.91 -2.06 16.33
C TYR A 127 -3.03 -3.09 16.54
N GLU A 128 -2.98 -4.14 15.76
CA GLU A 128 -3.84 -5.29 15.91
C GLU A 128 -3.05 -6.49 16.43
N ILE A 129 -3.57 -7.16 17.47
CA ILE A 129 -2.99 -8.37 18.04
C ILE A 129 -3.75 -9.57 17.51
N LEU A 130 -3.08 -10.41 16.72
CA LEU A 130 -3.61 -11.67 16.24
C LEU A 130 -3.08 -12.82 17.07
N GLY A 131 -3.82 -13.18 18.11
CA GLY A 131 -3.42 -14.25 19.01
C GLY A 131 -2.16 -13.92 19.83
N SER A 132 -1.68 -14.88 20.62
CA SER A 132 -0.48 -14.67 21.44
C SER A 132 0.77 -14.54 20.60
N GLY A 133 1.50 -13.44 20.75
CA GLY A 133 2.81 -13.23 20.18
C GLY A 133 2.86 -12.72 18.74
N ILE A 134 1.75 -12.20 18.18
CA ILE A 134 1.73 -11.60 16.84
C ILE A 134 1.05 -10.23 16.91
N GLY A 135 1.78 -9.20 16.49
CA GLY A 135 1.27 -7.85 16.31
C GLY A 135 1.37 -7.41 14.86
N MET A 136 0.37 -6.66 14.38
CA MET A 136 0.30 -6.18 13.01
C MET A 136 -0.14 -4.74 12.95
N ILE A 137 0.40 -4.02 11.96
CA ILE A 137 0.02 -2.65 11.65
C ILE A 137 0.22 -2.39 10.17
N GLU A 138 -0.63 -1.53 9.61
CA GLU A 138 -0.38 -0.94 8.29
C GLU A 138 0.51 0.29 8.43
N SER A 139 1.72 0.21 7.88
CA SER A 139 2.61 1.36 7.76
C SER A 139 2.36 2.09 6.44
N ILE A 140 2.98 3.26 6.27
CA ILE A 140 2.92 4.02 5.00
C ILE A 140 3.48 3.23 3.79
N ARG A 141 4.29 2.19 4.05
CA ARG A 141 4.84 1.30 3.02
C ARG A 141 4.06 0.02 2.87
N GLY A 142 3.11 -0.26 3.77
CA GLY A 142 2.28 -1.45 3.76
C GLY A 142 2.35 -2.24 5.06
N SER A 143 1.91 -3.47 4.99
CA SER A 143 1.73 -4.38 6.12
C SER A 143 3.05 -4.73 6.81
N LEU A 144 3.11 -4.49 8.11
CA LEU A 144 4.22 -4.83 8.99
C LEU A 144 3.73 -5.81 10.05
N LEU A 145 4.38 -6.95 10.15
CA LEU A 145 4.07 -7.98 11.13
C LEU A 145 5.27 -8.25 12.03
N HIS A 146 5.00 -8.41 13.32
CA HIS A 146 5.96 -8.84 14.32
C HIS A 146 5.45 -10.12 14.97
N LYS A 147 6.30 -11.13 15.01
CA LYS A 147 6.03 -12.40 15.67
C LYS A 147 7.05 -12.62 16.77
N VAL A 148 6.61 -12.92 17.96
CA VAL A 148 7.45 -13.23 19.10
C VAL A 148 7.01 -14.53 19.76
N SER A 149 7.97 -15.39 20.12
CA SER A 149 7.73 -16.49 21.03
C SER A 149 8.48 -16.27 22.32
N ILE A 150 7.84 -16.58 23.46
CA ILE A 150 8.41 -16.42 24.80
C ILE A 150 8.51 -17.80 25.43
N LYS A 151 9.66 -18.10 26.01
CA LYS A 151 9.92 -19.30 26.81
C LYS A 151 10.72 -18.90 28.04
N ASP A 152 10.29 -19.37 29.21
CA ASP A 152 10.94 -19.11 30.52
C ASP A 152 11.17 -17.59 30.74
N ASP A 153 10.13 -16.77 30.48
CA ASP A 153 10.11 -15.28 30.59
C ASP A 153 11.18 -14.58 29.71
N LYS A 154 11.66 -15.26 28.67
CA LYS A 154 12.62 -14.71 27.71
C LYS A 154 12.10 -14.84 26.29
N VAL A 155 12.47 -13.88 25.45
CA VAL A 155 12.22 -13.98 24.01
C VAL A 155 13.06 -15.17 23.48
N ASN A 156 12.38 -16.20 23.00
CA ASN A 156 12.97 -17.38 22.43
C ASN A 156 13.15 -17.28 20.92
N ASP A 157 12.20 -16.63 20.25
CA ASP A 157 12.23 -16.42 18.81
C ASP A 157 11.53 -15.10 18.47
N TYR A 158 12.03 -14.39 17.45
CA TYR A 158 11.49 -13.13 17.00
C TYR A 158 11.65 -12.98 15.49
N ALA A 159 10.54 -12.76 14.79
CA ALA A 159 10.54 -12.53 13.35
C ALA A 159 9.78 -11.23 13.01
N ILE A 160 10.29 -10.54 11.99
CA ILE A 160 9.67 -9.35 11.41
C ILE A 160 9.43 -9.62 9.93
N ILE A 161 8.18 -9.46 9.49
CA ILE A 161 7.84 -9.47 8.07
C ILE A 161 7.53 -8.03 7.67
N GLN A 162 8.41 -7.46 6.87
CA GLN A 162 8.34 -6.08 6.46
C GLN A 162 7.53 -5.92 5.16
N PRO A 163 6.95 -4.72 4.88
CA PRO A 163 6.33 -4.45 3.59
C PRO A 163 7.24 -4.74 2.39
N THR A 164 8.53 -4.48 2.55
CA THR A 164 9.54 -4.75 1.53
C THR A 164 9.67 -6.25 1.25
N SER A 165 9.55 -7.09 2.27
CA SER A 165 9.60 -8.54 2.10
C SER A 165 8.46 -9.05 1.22
N PHE A 166 7.27 -8.46 1.30
CA PHE A 166 6.16 -8.76 0.40
C PHE A 166 6.42 -8.25 -1.01
N ASN A 167 6.72 -6.94 -1.14
CA ASN A 167 6.74 -6.28 -2.44
C ASN A 167 7.98 -6.62 -3.27
N ALA A 168 9.12 -6.88 -2.63
CA ALA A 168 10.40 -7.15 -3.29
C ALA A 168 10.79 -8.63 -3.33
N SER A 169 9.94 -9.55 -2.86
CA SER A 169 10.12 -10.98 -3.10
C SER A 169 10.36 -11.27 -4.59
N PRO A 170 11.16 -12.26 -4.95
CA PRO A 170 11.26 -12.75 -6.32
C PRO A 170 9.86 -13.08 -6.87
N GLY A 171 9.48 -12.50 -8.00
CA GLY A 171 8.10 -12.60 -8.51
C GLY A 171 7.07 -11.69 -7.82
N GLY A 172 7.50 -10.82 -6.90
CA GLY A 172 6.65 -9.85 -6.21
C GLY A 172 6.31 -8.62 -7.02
N ALA A 173 5.53 -7.72 -6.41
CA ALA A 173 4.97 -6.53 -7.06
C ALA A 173 6.03 -5.62 -7.67
N LEU A 174 7.19 -5.45 -7.01
CA LEU A 174 8.27 -4.59 -7.49
C LEU A 174 8.88 -5.11 -8.80
N GLU A 175 9.11 -6.41 -8.91
CA GLU A 175 9.63 -7.01 -10.13
C GLU A 175 8.69 -6.80 -11.31
N TYR A 176 7.39 -7.00 -11.10
CA TYR A 176 6.38 -6.76 -12.14
C TYR A 176 6.15 -5.28 -12.42
N ALA A 177 6.40 -4.39 -11.46
CA ALA A 177 6.34 -2.95 -11.69
C ALA A 177 7.46 -2.46 -12.63
N VAL A 178 8.59 -3.18 -12.66
CA VAL A 178 9.74 -2.84 -13.53
C VAL A 178 9.67 -3.55 -14.87
N LYS A 179 9.20 -4.82 -14.90
CA LYS A 179 9.03 -5.57 -16.15
C LYS A 179 7.99 -4.91 -17.06
N GLY A 180 8.33 -4.74 -18.32
CA GLY A 180 7.39 -4.19 -19.32
C GLY A 180 7.37 -2.67 -19.38
N ILE A 181 8.15 -1.96 -18.59
CA ILE A 181 8.29 -0.50 -18.73
C ILE A 181 8.97 -0.20 -20.06
N PRO A 182 8.37 0.66 -20.92
CA PRO A 182 9.03 1.09 -22.15
C PRO A 182 10.27 1.93 -21.84
N VAL A 183 11.43 1.40 -22.13
CA VAL A 183 12.73 2.09 -21.96
C VAL A 183 13.11 2.73 -23.28
N LYS A 184 13.22 4.08 -23.30
CA LYS A 184 13.63 4.82 -24.51
C LYS A 184 15.13 4.67 -24.80
N ASP A 185 15.96 4.56 -23.77
CA ASP A 185 17.39 4.36 -23.87
C ASP A 185 17.86 3.42 -22.75
N PRO A 186 18.27 2.18 -23.09
CA PRO A 186 18.72 1.21 -22.09
C PRO A 186 20.06 1.60 -21.42
N LYS A 187 20.79 2.57 -21.95
CA LYS A 187 22.05 3.07 -21.36
C LYS A 187 21.82 4.20 -20.33
N THR A 188 20.68 4.83 -20.37
CA THR A 188 20.26 5.76 -19.34
C THR A 188 19.41 4.97 -18.35
N PRO A 189 19.95 4.52 -17.18
CA PRO A 189 19.16 3.88 -16.16
C PRO A 189 18.04 4.85 -15.85
N GLY A 190 16.82 4.43 -16.15
CA GLY A 190 15.67 5.31 -16.16
C GLY A 190 15.63 6.10 -14.88
N ARG A 191 15.55 7.38 -14.97
CA ARG A 191 14.87 8.17 -13.96
C ARG A 191 13.45 7.63 -13.99
N PHE A 192 13.20 6.60 -13.19
CA PHE A 192 11.84 6.18 -12.88
C PHE A 192 11.30 7.23 -11.92
N PRO A 193 10.57 8.25 -12.38
CA PRO A 193 10.10 9.30 -11.49
C PRO A 193 9.07 8.77 -10.45
N TRP A 194 8.81 7.44 -10.46
CA TRP A 194 7.67 6.86 -9.80
C TRP A 194 7.96 5.57 -9.01
N LEU A 195 9.21 5.23 -8.74
CA LEU A 195 9.61 4.20 -7.79
C LEU A 195 10.00 4.77 -6.45
#